data_5c2d0e562862f3bf39d07b56d2e5fa9c
#
_entry.id   5c2d0e562862f3bf39d07b56d2e5fa9c
#
_cell.length_a   1.000
_cell.length_b   1.000
_cell.length_c   1.000
_cell.angle_alpha   90.00
_cell.angle_beta   90.00
_cell.angle_gamma   90.00
#
_symmetry.space_group_name_H-M   'P 1'
#
loop_
_entity.id
_entity.type
_entity.pdbx_description
1 polymer ?
#
loop_
_entity_poly.entity_id
_entity_poly.type
_entity_poly.pdbx_seq_one_letter_code
_entity_poly.pdbx_strand_id
1 'polypeptide(L)'
;MVLAVIEHAEYPFAKGDLTSDGVQWSDEVDTTTPDTDVEVESVVVRPPALGELMEVEFGLTAAFLAVSSATADLTYKWQARNRGGTWVDLHGAMTKTDIGTSYVEETRSGRFQMVSNFNSLPFEVRLVIQCNEANEGRAKVKNSSYVRVKYAAS
;
A
#
# COMPACT_ATOMS: atom_id res chain seq x y z
N MET A 1 21.43 -13.23 -24.27
CA MET A 1 21.12 -11.80 -24.11
C MET A 1 21.22 -11.44 -22.64
N VAL A 2 21.92 -10.41 -22.33
CA VAL A 2 22.02 -9.91 -20.96
C VAL A 2 21.13 -8.68 -20.84
N LEU A 3 20.14 -8.77 -19.96
CA LEU A 3 19.29 -7.64 -19.64
C LEU A 3 19.89 -6.92 -18.43
N ALA A 4 20.19 -5.65 -18.59
CA ALA A 4 20.67 -4.81 -17.49
C ALA A 4 19.55 -3.86 -17.06
N VAL A 5 19.42 -3.67 -15.76
CA VAL A 5 18.53 -2.63 -15.24
C VAL A 5 19.20 -1.28 -15.49
N ILE A 6 18.57 -0.43 -16.28
CA ILE A 6 19.11 0.88 -16.62
C ILE A 6 18.47 2.02 -15.86
N GLU A 7 17.34 1.80 -15.24
CA GLU A 7 16.62 2.85 -14.55
C GLU A 7 15.85 2.32 -13.36
N HIS A 8 15.69 3.18 -12.37
CA HIS A 8 15.12 2.85 -11.10
C HIS A 8 14.40 4.09 -10.56
N ALA A 9 13.12 3.97 -10.32
CA ALA A 9 12.32 5.07 -9.79
C ALA A 9 11.53 4.63 -8.55
N GLU A 10 11.41 5.54 -7.60
CA GLU A 10 10.64 5.33 -6.38
C GLU A 10 9.44 6.26 -6.34
N TYR A 11 8.32 5.73 -5.86
CA TYR A 11 7.07 6.47 -5.72
C TYR A 11 6.63 6.40 -4.26
N PRO A 12 6.89 7.46 -3.48
CA PRO A 12 6.50 7.49 -2.07
C PRO A 12 4.99 7.69 -1.91
N PHE A 13 4.46 7.21 -0.80
CA PHE A 13 3.03 7.26 -0.52
C PHE A 13 2.60 8.50 0.25
N ALA A 14 3.21 8.74 1.39
CA ALA A 14 2.62 9.65 2.36
C ALA A 14 2.98 11.11 2.13
N LYS A 15 2.02 11.99 2.35
CA LYS A 15 2.16 13.45 2.28
C LYS A 15 1.55 14.12 3.53
N GLY A 16 1.40 13.42 4.61
CA GLY A 16 0.82 13.95 5.83
C GLY A 16 1.76 14.82 6.65
N ASP A 17 1.31 15.20 7.81
CA ASP A 17 2.08 16.01 8.74
C ASP A 17 3.23 15.21 9.37
N LEU A 18 4.29 15.92 9.75
CA LEU A 18 5.39 15.34 10.52
C LEU A 18 4.94 15.10 11.97
N THR A 19 5.27 13.93 12.47
CA THR A 19 5.12 13.64 13.89
C THR A 19 6.28 14.26 14.70
N SER A 20 6.20 14.21 16.01
CA SER A 20 7.23 14.79 16.90
C SER A 20 8.60 14.12 16.75
N ASP A 21 8.67 12.91 16.24
CA ASP A 21 9.92 12.18 15.97
C ASP A 21 10.46 12.42 14.55
N GLY A 22 9.84 13.29 13.77
CA GLY A 22 10.24 13.61 12.41
C GLY A 22 9.73 12.64 11.36
N VAL A 23 8.88 11.69 11.72
CA VAL A 23 8.28 10.74 10.79
C VAL A 23 7.02 11.34 10.18
N GLN A 24 6.88 11.24 8.86
CA GLN A 24 5.70 11.71 8.16
C GLN A 24 4.74 10.55 7.90
N TRP A 25 3.47 10.78 8.14
CA TRP A 25 2.40 9.84 7.90
C TRP A 25 1.34 10.45 6.99
N SER A 26 0.61 9.62 6.27
CA SER A 26 -0.60 10.06 5.58
C SER A 26 -1.66 10.50 6.61
N ASP A 27 -2.73 11.13 6.11
CA ASP A 27 -3.90 11.38 6.94
C ASP A 27 -4.47 10.07 7.47
N GLU A 28 -5.04 10.12 8.66
CA GLU A 28 -5.77 8.99 9.24
C GLU A 28 -7.08 8.80 8.51
N VAL A 29 -7.41 7.54 8.21
CA VAL A 29 -8.66 7.17 7.57
C VAL A 29 -9.39 6.17 8.44
N ASP A 30 -10.67 6.43 8.68
CA ASP A 30 -11.53 5.62 9.54
C ASP A 30 -12.48 4.77 8.70
N THR A 31 -12.73 3.54 9.17
CA THR A 31 -13.84 2.74 8.64
C THR A 31 -15.15 3.23 9.24
N THR A 32 -16.24 3.03 8.53
CA THR A 32 -17.59 3.42 9.02
C THR A 32 -18.53 2.22 9.12
N THR A 33 -18.58 1.42 8.07
CA THR A 33 -19.49 0.27 7.97
C THR A 33 -18.72 -1.03 8.25
N PRO A 34 -19.28 -1.95 9.06
CA PRO A 34 -18.63 -3.23 9.32
C PRO A 34 -18.35 -4.02 8.04
N ASP A 35 -17.19 -4.70 8.01
CA ASP A 35 -16.78 -5.64 6.96
C ASP A 35 -16.81 -5.02 5.53
N THR A 36 -16.57 -3.72 5.45
CA THR A 36 -16.56 -2.98 4.18
C THR A 36 -15.19 -2.36 3.95
N ASP A 37 -14.62 -2.60 2.77
CA ASP A 37 -13.31 -2.05 2.39
C ASP A 37 -13.32 -0.52 2.30
N VAL A 38 -12.31 0.11 2.89
CA VAL A 38 -12.07 1.55 2.81
C VAL A 38 -10.64 1.77 2.36
N GLU A 39 -10.44 2.59 1.34
CA GLU A 39 -9.11 2.97 0.88
C GLU A 39 -8.48 3.97 1.84
N VAL A 40 -7.26 3.69 2.28
CA VAL A 40 -6.50 4.56 3.19
C VAL A 40 -5.62 5.53 2.41
N GLU A 41 -4.83 5.01 1.49
CA GLU A 41 -3.90 5.80 0.69
C GLU A 41 -3.57 5.05 -0.59
N SER A 42 -3.22 5.79 -1.64
CA SER A 42 -2.82 5.21 -2.92
C SER A 42 -1.70 6.00 -3.57
N VAL A 43 -0.97 5.33 -4.46
CA VAL A 43 0.03 5.97 -5.31
C VAL A 43 -0.16 5.53 -6.75
N VAL A 44 0.00 6.47 -7.68
CA VAL A 44 0.01 6.19 -9.11
C VAL A 44 1.46 6.04 -9.56
N VAL A 45 1.78 4.89 -10.13
CA VAL A 45 3.12 4.59 -10.63
C VAL A 45 3.13 4.84 -12.14
N ARG A 46 3.97 5.79 -12.57
CA ARG A 46 4.12 6.20 -13.96
C ARG A 46 5.56 5.99 -14.41
N PRO A 47 5.92 4.75 -14.78
CA PRO A 47 7.29 4.51 -15.24
C PRO A 47 7.59 5.32 -16.50
N PRO A 48 8.86 5.67 -16.71
CA PRO A 48 9.27 6.32 -17.95
C PRO A 48 8.91 5.50 -19.19
N ALA A 49 8.71 6.17 -20.32
CA ALA A 49 8.33 5.52 -21.57
C ALA A 49 9.47 4.74 -22.23
N LEU A 50 10.68 4.81 -21.68
CA LEU A 50 11.87 4.16 -22.22
C LEU A 50 12.17 2.86 -21.47
N GLY A 51 12.44 1.82 -22.21
CA GLY A 51 12.79 0.52 -21.65
C GLY A 51 11.58 -0.35 -21.33
N GLU A 52 11.86 -1.61 -21.06
CA GLU A 52 10.85 -2.59 -20.68
C GLU A 52 10.79 -2.71 -19.17
N LEU A 53 9.60 -2.60 -18.60
CA LEU A 53 9.39 -2.77 -17.19
C LEU A 53 9.58 -4.23 -16.80
N MET A 54 10.53 -4.50 -15.91
CA MET A 54 10.90 -5.87 -15.53
C MET A 54 10.27 -6.29 -14.22
N GLU A 55 10.38 -5.45 -13.20
CA GLU A 55 10.07 -5.83 -11.83
C GLU A 55 9.57 -4.64 -11.04
N VAL A 56 8.62 -4.90 -10.15
CA VAL A 56 8.17 -3.93 -9.15
C VAL A 56 8.53 -4.48 -7.78
N GLU A 57 9.27 -3.69 -7.01
CA GLU A 57 9.61 -3.96 -5.63
C GLU A 57 8.83 -3.00 -4.74
N PHE A 58 8.35 -3.47 -3.60
CA PHE A 58 7.62 -2.61 -2.69
C PHE A 58 8.08 -2.81 -1.24
N GLY A 59 8.05 -1.73 -0.48
CA GLY A 59 8.25 -1.73 0.97
C GLY A 59 7.19 -0.82 1.57
N LEU A 60 6.17 -1.41 2.19
CA LEU A 60 4.95 -0.73 2.57
C LEU A 60 4.74 -0.86 4.07
N THR A 61 4.68 0.28 4.76
CA THR A 61 4.45 0.34 6.20
C THR A 61 3.19 1.14 6.49
N ALA A 62 2.33 0.55 7.29
CA ALA A 62 1.11 1.19 7.75
C ALA A 62 0.97 1.02 9.27
N ALA A 63 0.16 1.84 9.89
CA ALA A 63 -0.18 1.71 11.31
C ALA A 63 -1.69 1.64 11.47
N PHE A 64 -2.12 0.82 12.39
CA PHE A 64 -3.53 0.48 12.60
C PHE A 64 -3.91 0.58 14.08
N LEU A 65 -5.15 0.97 14.35
CA LEU A 65 -5.73 0.92 15.69
C LEU A 65 -7.25 0.78 15.61
N ALA A 66 -7.84 0.43 16.75
CA ALA A 66 -9.27 0.61 16.98
C ALA A 66 -9.51 1.92 17.71
N VAL A 67 -10.56 2.65 17.34
CA VAL A 67 -10.82 3.99 17.91
C VAL A 67 -11.14 3.91 19.39
N SER A 68 -11.95 2.95 19.82
CA SER A 68 -12.36 2.80 21.23
C SER A 68 -12.60 1.36 21.65
N SER A 69 -12.75 0.42 20.72
CA SER A 69 -13.07 -0.97 21.04
C SER A 69 -11.83 -1.76 21.43
N ALA A 70 -11.95 -2.56 22.50
CA ALA A 70 -10.89 -3.49 22.90
C ALA A 70 -10.97 -4.81 22.15
N THR A 71 -12.03 -5.06 21.38
CA THR A 71 -12.31 -6.34 20.72
C THR A 71 -12.43 -6.23 19.19
N ALA A 72 -12.20 -5.04 18.63
CA ALA A 72 -12.30 -4.86 17.18
C ALA A 72 -11.19 -5.63 16.45
N ASP A 73 -11.57 -6.30 15.37
CA ASP A 73 -10.65 -6.96 14.46
C ASP A 73 -10.53 -6.13 13.19
N LEU A 74 -9.31 -5.79 12.83
CA LEU A 74 -9.02 -5.02 11.62
C LEU A 74 -8.32 -5.92 10.61
N THR A 75 -8.83 -5.94 9.39
CA THR A 75 -8.23 -6.65 8.27
C THR A 75 -7.68 -5.65 7.26
N TYR A 76 -6.46 -5.89 6.78
CA TYR A 76 -5.87 -5.03 5.77
C TYR A 76 -5.30 -5.83 4.60
N LYS A 77 -5.22 -5.20 3.45
CA LYS A 77 -4.55 -5.73 2.26
C LYS A 77 -3.99 -4.59 1.41
N TRP A 78 -2.86 -4.86 0.81
CA TRP A 78 -2.28 -4.00 -0.22
C TRP A 78 -2.70 -4.55 -1.57
N GLN A 79 -3.13 -3.65 -2.45
CA GLN A 79 -3.64 -4.01 -3.77
C GLN A 79 -2.97 -3.19 -4.86
N ALA A 80 -2.91 -3.75 -6.06
CA ALA A 80 -2.44 -3.05 -7.24
C ALA A 80 -3.38 -3.30 -8.42
N ARG A 81 -3.39 -2.37 -9.37
CA ARG A 81 -4.13 -2.53 -10.64
C ARG A 81 -3.49 -1.71 -11.74
N ASN A 82 -3.69 -2.12 -12.98
CA ASN A 82 -3.56 -1.20 -14.12
C ASN A 82 -4.62 -0.12 -13.96
N ARG A 83 -4.27 1.12 -14.30
CA ARG A 83 -5.19 2.25 -14.11
C ARG A 83 -6.52 1.98 -14.81
N GLY A 84 -7.61 2.08 -14.05
CA GLY A 84 -8.95 1.75 -14.53
C GLY A 84 -9.29 0.27 -14.58
N GLY A 85 -8.36 -0.62 -14.20
CA GLY A 85 -8.57 -2.06 -14.17
C GLY A 85 -9.10 -2.57 -12.83
N THR A 86 -9.07 -3.89 -12.68
CA THR A 86 -9.50 -4.57 -11.45
C THR A 86 -8.37 -4.64 -10.43
N TRP A 87 -8.68 -4.34 -9.18
CA TRP A 87 -7.72 -4.47 -8.08
C TRP A 87 -7.36 -5.93 -7.83
N VAL A 88 -6.06 -6.17 -7.65
CA VAL A 88 -5.48 -7.48 -7.35
C VAL A 88 -4.74 -7.40 -6.02
N ASP A 89 -4.98 -8.35 -5.13
CA ASP A 89 -4.30 -8.41 -3.85
C ASP A 89 -2.81 -8.76 -4.04
N LEU A 90 -1.93 -8.00 -3.42
CA LEU A 90 -0.48 -8.26 -3.44
C LEU A 90 -0.07 -9.33 -2.44
N HIS A 91 -0.94 -9.64 -1.48
CA HIS A 91 -0.76 -10.68 -0.48
C HIS A 91 -2.12 -11.11 0.07
N GLY A 92 -2.18 -12.22 0.77
CA GLY A 92 -3.40 -12.63 1.46
C GLY A 92 -3.82 -11.59 2.49
N ALA A 93 -5.12 -11.39 2.68
CA ALA A 93 -5.63 -10.46 3.68
C ALA A 93 -5.08 -10.81 5.07
N MET A 94 -4.68 -9.79 5.82
CA MET A 94 -4.09 -9.92 7.15
C MET A 94 -5.04 -9.36 8.20
N THR A 95 -5.44 -10.20 9.15
CA THR A 95 -6.34 -9.80 10.23
C THR A 95 -5.57 -9.62 11.53
N LYS A 96 -5.80 -8.48 12.17
CA LYS A 96 -5.32 -8.18 13.52
C LYS A 96 -6.47 -8.31 14.49
N THR A 97 -6.49 -9.39 15.23
CA THR A 97 -7.52 -9.66 16.24
C THR A 97 -7.28 -8.79 17.47
N ASP A 98 -8.35 -8.20 18.00
CA ASP A 98 -8.29 -7.34 19.19
C ASP A 98 -7.18 -6.29 19.07
N ILE A 99 -7.24 -5.50 18.01
CA ILE A 99 -6.10 -4.62 17.64
C ILE A 99 -5.74 -3.59 18.70
N GLY A 100 -6.68 -3.17 19.53
CA GLY A 100 -6.44 -2.22 20.59
C GLY A 100 -6.45 -0.76 20.13
N THR A 101 -6.36 0.15 21.09
CA THR A 101 -6.51 1.60 20.86
C THR A 101 -5.18 2.34 20.65
N SER A 102 -4.08 1.62 20.58
CA SER A 102 -2.76 2.18 20.27
C SER A 102 -2.31 1.71 18.89
N TYR A 103 -1.63 2.58 18.15
CA TYR A 103 -1.12 2.22 16.83
C TYR A 103 -0.15 1.05 16.86
N VAL A 104 -0.38 0.09 15.96
CA VAL A 104 0.52 -1.04 15.70
C VAL A 104 1.02 -0.89 14.27
N GLU A 105 2.33 -0.85 14.08
CA GLU A 105 2.93 -0.77 12.74
C GLU A 105 3.10 -2.17 12.14
N GLU A 106 2.83 -2.25 10.84
CA GLU A 106 3.04 -3.46 10.05
C GLU A 106 3.76 -3.11 8.75
N THR A 107 4.81 -3.85 8.43
CA THR A 107 5.55 -3.67 7.19
C THR A 107 5.37 -4.87 6.28
N ARG A 108 5.09 -4.59 5.00
CA ARG A 108 5.04 -5.60 3.95
C ARG A 108 6.05 -5.24 2.87
N SER A 109 6.88 -6.19 2.50
CA SER A 109 7.83 -6.02 1.41
C SER A 109 7.77 -7.21 0.47
N GLY A 110 8.14 -6.99 -0.76
CA GLY A 110 8.14 -8.04 -1.77
C GLY A 110 8.39 -7.47 -3.15
N ARG A 111 8.26 -8.32 -4.14
CA ARG A 111 8.38 -7.95 -5.56
C ARG A 111 7.45 -8.78 -6.41
N PHE A 112 7.08 -8.20 -7.54
CA PHE A 112 6.36 -8.94 -8.57
C PHE A 112 6.91 -8.55 -9.94
N GLN A 113 6.81 -9.50 -10.87
CA GLN A 113 7.22 -9.27 -12.24
C GLN A 113 6.03 -8.76 -13.05
N MET A 114 6.33 -7.87 -13.98
CA MET A 114 5.31 -7.25 -14.83
C MET A 114 4.99 -8.17 -16.03
N VAL A 115 4.42 -9.34 -15.73
CA VAL A 115 4.26 -10.34 -16.80
C VAL A 115 2.90 -10.30 -17.48
N SER A 116 1.81 -10.08 -16.78
CA SER A 116 0.50 -10.12 -17.42
C SER A 116 -0.53 -9.19 -16.78
N ASN A 117 -0.43 -8.96 -15.48
CA ASN A 117 -1.45 -8.20 -14.74
C ASN A 117 -1.17 -6.71 -14.71
N PHE A 118 0.11 -6.29 -14.81
CA PHE A 118 0.52 -4.89 -14.65
C PHE A 118 1.43 -4.45 -15.81
N ASN A 119 1.15 -4.91 -17.00
CA ASN A 119 1.98 -4.65 -18.17
C ASN A 119 1.67 -3.32 -18.87
N SER A 120 0.61 -2.66 -18.47
CA SER A 120 0.26 -1.35 -18.99
C SER A 120 0.49 -0.29 -17.94
N LEU A 121 0.92 0.86 -18.39
CA LEU A 121 1.30 1.99 -17.55
C LEU A 121 0.36 3.14 -17.79
N PRO A 122 -0.02 3.88 -16.75
CA PRO A 122 0.36 3.76 -15.34
C PRO A 122 -0.39 2.63 -14.63
N PHE A 123 0.13 2.23 -13.46
CA PHE A 123 -0.60 1.37 -12.55
C PHE A 123 -0.73 2.03 -11.17
N GLU A 124 -1.60 1.48 -10.32
CA GLU A 124 -1.88 2.04 -9.00
C GLU A 124 -1.65 1.01 -7.91
N VAL A 125 -1.19 1.47 -6.75
CA VAL A 125 -1.06 0.64 -5.54
C VAL A 125 -1.79 1.34 -4.40
N ARG A 126 -2.54 0.59 -3.61
CA ARG A 126 -3.30 1.15 -2.48
C ARG A 126 -3.32 0.24 -1.27
N LEU A 127 -3.57 0.85 -0.11
CA LEU A 127 -3.95 0.13 1.11
C LEU A 127 -5.46 0.20 1.28
N VAL A 128 -6.09 -0.94 1.54
CA VAL A 128 -7.50 -0.99 1.99
C VAL A 128 -7.58 -1.70 3.34
N ILE A 129 -8.51 -1.23 4.15
CA ILE A 129 -8.80 -1.80 5.45
C ILE A 129 -10.29 -2.07 5.59
N GLN A 130 -10.62 -3.00 6.46
CA GLN A 130 -11.99 -3.18 6.94
C GLN A 130 -11.93 -3.55 8.42
N CYS A 131 -13.02 -3.31 9.11
CA CYS A 131 -13.16 -3.63 10.52
C CYS A 131 -14.48 -4.36 10.75
N ASN A 132 -14.50 -5.31 11.67
CA ASN A 132 -15.73 -6.05 11.99
C ASN A 132 -16.73 -5.21 12.82
N GLU A 133 -16.29 -4.10 13.40
CA GLU A 133 -17.13 -3.21 14.19
C GLU A 133 -17.25 -1.84 13.51
N ALA A 134 -18.44 -1.23 13.59
CA ALA A 134 -18.70 0.07 12.98
C ALA A 134 -17.86 1.18 13.61
N ASN A 135 -17.27 2.03 12.77
CA ASN A 135 -16.50 3.21 13.17
C ASN A 135 -15.26 2.94 14.03
N GLU A 136 -14.76 1.71 14.04
CA GLU A 136 -13.66 1.33 14.93
C GLU A 136 -12.30 1.21 14.25
N GLY A 137 -12.24 0.93 12.96
CA GLY A 137 -10.97 0.79 12.26
C GLY A 137 -10.36 2.12 11.88
N ARG A 138 -9.07 2.30 12.16
CA ARG A 138 -8.31 3.49 11.75
C ARG A 138 -6.93 3.09 11.26
N ALA A 139 -6.49 3.71 10.18
CA ALA A 139 -5.16 3.44 9.61
C ALA A 139 -4.53 4.67 8.98
N LYS A 140 -3.21 4.62 8.86
CA LYS A 140 -2.41 5.60 8.14
C LYS A 140 -1.20 4.91 7.52
N VAL A 141 -0.63 5.50 6.47
CA VAL A 141 0.52 4.96 5.73
C VAL A 141 1.76 5.80 6.03
N LYS A 142 2.87 5.14 6.25
CA LYS A 142 4.14 5.79 6.58
C LYS A 142 4.80 6.38 5.34
N ASN A 143 5.37 7.56 5.48
CA ASN A 143 6.04 8.28 4.39
C ASN A 143 7.18 7.49 3.74
N SER A 144 7.86 6.65 4.49
CA SER A 144 8.94 5.80 3.96
C SER A 144 8.44 4.61 3.12
N SER A 145 7.11 4.41 3.03
CA SER A 145 6.54 3.41 2.14
C SER A 145 6.81 3.79 0.69
N TYR A 146 7.18 2.80 -0.13
CA TYR A 146 7.57 3.05 -1.51
C TYR A 146 7.17 1.92 -2.44
N VAL A 147 7.03 2.28 -3.70
CA VAL A 147 6.99 1.36 -4.83
C VAL A 147 8.17 1.71 -5.73
N ARG A 148 8.98 0.73 -6.06
CA ARG A 148 10.21 0.90 -6.86
C ARG A 148 10.11 0.07 -8.12
N VAL A 149 10.31 0.70 -9.27
CA VAL A 149 10.24 0.02 -10.57
C VAL A 149 11.62 -0.12 -11.18
N LYS A 150 11.86 -1.24 -11.84
CA LYS A 150 13.12 -1.56 -12.50
C LYS A 150 12.85 -1.86 -13.98
N TYR A 151 13.70 -1.37 -14.85
CA TYR A 151 13.57 -1.49 -16.29
C TYR A 151 14.73 -2.25 -16.89
N ALA A 152 14.47 -2.96 -17.98
CA ALA A 152 15.52 -3.48 -18.84
C ALA A 152 15.97 -2.41 -19.83
N ALA A 153 17.23 -2.50 -20.26
CA ALA A 153 17.73 -1.72 -21.39
C ALA A 153 16.98 -2.15 -22.66
N SER A 154 16.47 -1.18 -23.40
CA SER A 154 15.84 -1.44 -24.70
C SER A 154 16.85 -1.43 -25.84
#